data_7ea1371bb7862a83fa5c69706c336d4a
#
_entry.id   7ea1371bb7862a83fa5c69706c336d4a
#
_cell.length_a   1.000
_cell.length_b   1.000
_cell.length_c   1.000
_cell.angle_alpha   90.00
_cell.angle_beta   90.00
_cell.angle_gamma   90.00
#
_symmetry.space_group_name_H-M   'P 1'
#
loop_
_entity.id
_entity.type
_entity.pdbx_description
1 polymer ?
#
loop_
_entity_poly.entity_id
_entity_poly.type
_entity_poly.pdbx_seq_one_letter_code
_entity_poly.pdbx_strand_id
1 'polypeptide(L)'
;MRCDTELYRHSRFSPREWQALVLAVFILFLIANLFPVVYLSMAGKTVSPTFPKALLLIWQQGYWGLSVMAGLVGFWLPLFQLIFQFWALGLIAREKPLPGDFGIGLRALSHLEHWSMTAVLFLGLIVAMVKFAGIGHLTIAPGLYAFFALTFLLTGLSRITAGRLWRWAEDRDLVPVSTRQVLKEHPTWSACTHCGFVQSSQKPDCDRCGATVHKRKPNSRTRVAALVLTACVFYIPANILPVMELRSILGSSAHTILGGVIELWQLGSWDLALIVFIASIVVPITKLLALMILLLGRRWRGNAVQRQRNRIYDMVELIGQWSMLDVFVVVLMAALANFPGLSQIIPGAGALSFGMVVVLTMLAALSYDPRQGWDQDTHEEQRIEPQQKPSPPASQATS
;
A
#
# COMPACT_ATOMS: atom_id res chain seq x y z
N MET A 1 -0.27 -17.03 -24.40
CA MET A 1 -0.72 -16.32 -23.20
C MET A 1 0.37 -15.32 -22.80
N ARG A 2 0.04 -14.01 -22.62
CA ARG A 2 1.05 -12.95 -22.46
C ARG A 2 1.48 -12.68 -21.00
N CYS A 3 0.74 -13.13 -19.99
CA CYS A 3 0.99 -12.73 -18.60
C CYS A 3 0.78 -13.83 -17.55
N ASP A 4 0.53 -15.06 -17.92
CA ASP A 4 0.40 -16.24 -17.02
C ASP A 4 -0.45 -16.00 -15.74
N THR A 5 -1.39 -15.03 -15.81
CA THR A 5 -2.22 -14.63 -14.69
C THR A 5 -3.40 -15.58 -14.55
N GLU A 6 -3.64 -16.09 -13.35
CA GLU A 6 -4.86 -16.87 -13.05
C GLU A 6 -6.11 -16.00 -13.30
N LEU A 7 -6.90 -16.34 -14.32
CA LEU A 7 -8.11 -15.60 -14.65
C LEU A 7 -9.28 -15.91 -13.71
N TYR A 8 -9.30 -17.12 -13.15
CA TYR A 8 -10.37 -17.57 -12.26
C TYR A 8 -9.86 -18.61 -11.26
N ARG A 9 -10.18 -18.42 -9.98
CA ARG A 9 -9.94 -19.39 -8.93
C ARG A 9 -11.21 -19.52 -8.07
N HIS A 10 -11.82 -20.68 -8.09
CA HIS A 10 -12.98 -20.97 -7.27
C HIS A 10 -12.58 -20.95 -5.77
N SER A 11 -13.31 -20.19 -4.96
CA SER A 11 -13.12 -20.20 -3.50
C SER A 11 -13.82 -21.41 -2.89
N ARG A 12 -13.12 -22.15 -2.05
CA ARG A 12 -13.72 -23.24 -1.27
C ARG A 12 -14.68 -22.74 -0.17
N PHE A 13 -14.49 -21.49 0.28
CA PHE A 13 -15.27 -20.88 1.35
C PHE A 13 -16.45 -20.10 0.78
N SER A 14 -17.61 -20.24 1.45
CA SER A 14 -18.81 -19.46 1.17
C SER A 14 -18.68 -18.01 1.66
N PRO A 15 -19.45 -17.04 1.14
CA PRO A 15 -19.43 -15.67 1.65
C PRO A 15 -19.78 -15.53 3.14
N ARG A 16 -20.60 -16.43 3.69
CA ARG A 16 -20.94 -16.44 5.11
C ARG A 16 -19.73 -16.83 5.97
N GLU A 17 -18.95 -17.80 5.54
CA GLU A 17 -17.71 -18.21 6.22
C GLU A 17 -16.67 -17.09 6.16
N TRP A 18 -16.54 -16.43 5.00
CA TRP A 18 -15.68 -15.26 4.87
C TRP A 18 -16.16 -14.10 5.76
N GLN A 19 -17.47 -13.86 5.86
CA GLN A 19 -18.04 -12.85 6.75
C GLN A 19 -17.73 -13.14 8.22
N ALA A 20 -17.85 -14.39 8.66
CA ALA A 20 -17.48 -14.80 10.01
C ALA A 20 -15.98 -14.60 10.28
N LEU A 21 -15.12 -14.89 9.29
CA LEU A 21 -13.69 -14.64 9.40
C LEU A 21 -13.38 -13.14 9.52
N VAL A 22 -14.01 -12.29 8.71
CA VAL A 22 -13.83 -10.82 8.81
C VAL A 22 -14.27 -10.31 10.17
N LEU A 23 -15.38 -10.83 10.73
CA LEU A 23 -15.84 -10.48 12.08
C LEU A 23 -14.80 -10.87 13.14
N ALA A 24 -14.25 -12.08 13.06
CA ALA A 24 -13.21 -12.55 13.98
C ALA A 24 -11.96 -11.66 13.90
N VAL A 25 -11.54 -11.28 12.69
CA VAL A 25 -10.41 -10.36 12.47
C VAL A 25 -10.72 -8.96 13.00
N PHE A 26 -11.95 -8.49 12.86
CA PHE A 26 -12.38 -7.21 13.42
C PHE A 26 -12.31 -7.20 14.96
N ILE A 27 -12.79 -8.24 15.62
CA ILE A 27 -12.67 -8.39 17.08
C ILE A 27 -11.19 -8.41 17.50
N LEU A 28 -10.38 -9.18 16.78
CA LEU A 28 -8.95 -9.26 17.04
C LEU A 28 -8.24 -7.92 16.82
N PHE A 29 -8.65 -7.15 15.82
CA PHE A 29 -8.17 -5.80 15.58
C PHE A 29 -8.46 -4.86 16.76
N LEU A 30 -9.67 -4.93 17.31
CA LEU A 30 -10.02 -4.16 18.50
C LEU A 30 -9.17 -4.58 19.71
N ILE A 31 -8.99 -5.88 19.95
CA ILE A 31 -8.14 -6.39 21.04
C ILE A 31 -6.70 -5.89 20.86
N ALA A 32 -6.13 -6.00 19.66
CA ALA A 32 -4.76 -5.58 19.37
C ALA A 32 -4.52 -4.09 19.65
N ASN A 33 -5.52 -3.24 19.42
CA ASN A 33 -5.40 -1.79 19.61
C ASN A 33 -5.81 -1.29 21.00
N LEU A 34 -6.69 -2.01 21.71
CA LEU A 34 -7.15 -1.63 23.04
C LEU A 34 -6.23 -2.11 24.16
N PHE A 35 -5.63 -3.30 23.99
CA PHE A 35 -4.72 -3.85 24.98
C PHE A 35 -3.28 -3.40 24.74
N PRO A 36 -2.49 -3.23 25.84
CA PRO A 36 -1.09 -2.89 25.70
C PRO A 36 -0.33 -3.99 24.96
N VAL A 37 0.66 -3.58 24.18
CA VAL A 37 1.48 -4.48 23.38
C VAL A 37 2.65 -5.04 24.20
N VAL A 38 3.16 -4.21 25.11
CA VAL A 38 4.28 -4.52 25.97
C VAL A 38 4.19 -3.74 27.28
N TYR A 39 4.72 -4.30 28.33
CA TYR A 39 5.02 -3.60 29.57
C TYR A 39 6.52 -3.36 29.64
N LEU A 40 6.92 -2.10 29.68
CA LEU A 40 8.31 -1.71 29.85
C LEU A 40 8.47 -1.08 31.22
N SER A 41 9.30 -1.68 32.07
CA SER A 41 9.62 -1.18 33.40
C SER A 41 11.05 -0.67 33.49
N MET A 42 11.21 0.56 33.98
CA MET A 42 12.49 1.22 34.16
C MET A 42 12.47 2.06 35.43
N ALA A 43 13.43 1.87 36.31
CA ALA A 43 13.54 2.62 37.58
C ALA A 43 12.25 2.66 38.42
N GLY A 44 11.51 1.54 38.50
CA GLY A 44 10.26 1.44 39.28
C GLY A 44 9.01 2.05 38.61
N LYS A 45 9.16 2.62 37.41
CA LYS A 45 8.04 3.10 36.59
C LYS A 45 7.74 2.12 35.48
N THR A 46 6.45 1.84 35.23
CA THR A 46 6.00 0.97 34.15
C THR A 46 5.21 1.77 33.12
N VAL A 47 5.54 1.58 31.84
CA VAL A 47 4.82 2.15 30.72
C VAL A 47 4.18 1.02 29.94
N SER A 48 2.89 1.18 29.59
CA SER A 48 2.11 0.21 28.86
C SER A 48 1.45 0.85 27.63
N PRO A 49 2.22 1.11 26.56
CA PRO A 49 1.69 1.79 25.38
C PRO A 49 0.73 0.90 24.60
N THR A 50 -0.35 1.53 24.12
CA THR A 50 -1.16 1.01 23.02
C THR A 50 -0.91 1.87 21.79
N PHE A 51 -1.17 1.36 20.59
CA PHE A 51 -0.95 2.14 19.37
C PHE A 51 -1.76 3.47 19.35
N PRO A 52 -3.06 3.49 19.71
CA PRO A 52 -3.80 4.76 19.82
C PRO A 52 -3.24 5.73 20.85
N LYS A 53 -2.74 5.25 22.00
CA LYS A 53 -2.08 6.11 22.99
C LYS A 53 -0.78 6.71 22.46
N ALA A 54 -0.02 5.93 21.66
CA ALA A 54 1.19 6.41 20.99
C ALA A 54 0.87 7.58 20.05
N LEU A 55 -0.19 7.45 19.25
CA LEU A 55 -0.65 8.52 18.35
C LEU A 55 -1.07 9.78 19.13
N LEU A 56 -1.83 9.60 20.21
CA LEU A 56 -2.29 10.70 21.04
C LEU A 56 -1.10 11.45 21.69
N LEU A 57 -0.09 10.71 22.16
CA LEU A 57 1.12 11.28 22.72
C LEU A 57 1.84 12.19 21.73
N ILE A 58 2.04 11.72 20.51
CA ILE A 58 2.71 12.48 19.44
C ILE A 58 1.88 13.71 19.05
N TRP A 59 0.56 13.55 19.01
CA TRP A 59 -0.36 14.69 18.81
C TRP A 59 -0.18 15.76 19.86
N GLN A 60 -0.12 15.39 21.15
CA GLN A 60 0.08 16.30 22.29
C GLN A 60 1.47 16.95 22.27
N GLN A 61 2.47 16.29 21.71
CA GLN A 61 3.83 16.84 21.52
C GLN A 61 3.91 17.87 20.38
N GLY A 62 2.80 18.15 19.66
CA GLY A 62 2.72 19.11 18.58
C GLY A 62 3.02 18.54 17.18
N TYR A 63 3.32 17.24 17.04
CA TYR A 63 3.60 16.57 15.76
C TYR A 63 2.34 15.95 15.16
N TRP A 64 1.27 16.75 15.05
CA TRP A 64 -0.04 16.32 14.55
C TRP A 64 0.01 15.68 13.16
N GLY A 65 0.86 16.21 12.24
CA GLY A 65 1.00 15.65 10.90
C GLY A 65 1.51 14.20 10.89
N LEU A 66 2.50 13.89 11.74
CA LEU A 66 3.03 12.54 11.89
C LEU A 66 1.99 11.60 12.53
N SER A 67 1.29 12.08 13.55
CA SER A 67 0.23 11.33 14.24
C SER A 67 -0.93 10.99 13.29
N VAL A 68 -1.39 11.97 12.48
CA VAL A 68 -2.45 11.75 11.49
C VAL A 68 -2.01 10.76 10.43
N MET A 69 -0.82 10.89 9.89
CA MET A 69 -0.30 10.02 8.84
C MET A 69 -0.16 8.57 9.33
N ALA A 70 0.47 8.36 10.49
CA ALA A 70 0.62 7.03 11.07
C ALA A 70 -0.73 6.43 11.50
N GLY A 71 -1.60 7.24 12.09
CA GLY A 71 -2.94 6.83 12.51
C GLY A 71 -3.85 6.47 11.34
N LEU A 72 -3.79 7.25 10.26
CA LEU A 72 -4.55 6.96 9.04
C LEU A 72 -4.19 5.58 8.49
N VAL A 73 -2.90 5.31 8.28
CA VAL A 73 -2.43 4.08 7.63
C VAL A 73 -2.45 2.87 8.58
N GLY A 74 -2.10 3.06 9.85
CA GLY A 74 -1.98 1.96 10.81
C GLY A 74 -3.28 1.59 11.54
N PHE A 75 -4.26 2.50 11.63
CA PHE A 75 -5.48 2.29 12.38
C PHE A 75 -6.75 2.50 11.53
N TRP A 76 -6.98 3.71 10.98
CA TRP A 76 -8.24 4.06 10.34
C TRP A 76 -8.49 3.31 9.02
N LEU A 77 -7.49 3.20 8.16
CA LEU A 77 -7.66 2.52 6.88
C LEU A 77 -7.90 1.01 7.04
N PRO A 78 -7.15 0.26 7.88
CA PRO A 78 -7.49 -1.14 8.18
C PRO A 78 -8.87 -1.31 8.82
N LEU A 79 -9.26 -0.39 9.72
CA LEU A 79 -10.59 -0.41 10.33
C LEU A 79 -11.70 -0.27 9.29
N PHE A 80 -11.62 0.75 8.42
CA PHE A 80 -12.59 0.96 7.35
C PHE A 80 -12.60 -0.19 6.35
N GLN A 81 -11.44 -0.75 6.02
CA GLN A 81 -11.34 -1.91 5.15
C GLN A 81 -12.14 -3.11 5.72
N LEU A 82 -11.97 -3.43 7.00
CA LEU A 82 -12.71 -4.51 7.65
C LEU A 82 -14.20 -4.24 7.68
N ILE A 83 -14.63 -3.01 7.98
CA ILE A 83 -16.03 -2.61 7.99
C ILE A 83 -16.64 -2.77 6.60
N PHE A 84 -15.99 -2.27 5.55
CA PHE A 84 -16.48 -2.39 4.17
C PHE A 84 -16.51 -3.85 3.68
N GLN A 85 -15.51 -4.65 4.01
CA GLN A 85 -15.50 -6.09 3.67
C GLN A 85 -16.64 -6.82 4.37
N PHE A 86 -16.86 -6.56 5.66
CA PHE A 86 -17.96 -7.15 6.43
C PHE A 86 -19.33 -6.78 5.85
N TRP A 87 -19.54 -5.51 5.55
CA TRP A 87 -20.76 -5.00 4.94
C TRP A 87 -21.02 -5.63 3.56
N ALA A 88 -20.02 -5.63 2.68
CA ALA A 88 -20.16 -6.18 1.34
C ALA A 88 -20.45 -7.69 1.34
N LEU A 89 -19.72 -8.46 2.16
CA LEU A 89 -19.97 -9.90 2.34
C LEU A 89 -21.37 -10.18 2.90
N GLY A 90 -21.83 -9.36 3.86
CA GLY A 90 -23.17 -9.46 4.42
C GLY A 90 -24.29 -9.23 3.41
N LEU A 91 -24.11 -8.30 2.47
CA LEU A 91 -25.05 -8.08 1.38
C LEU A 91 -25.08 -9.25 0.40
N ILE A 92 -23.91 -9.73 -0.01
CA ILE A 92 -23.78 -10.89 -0.91
C ILE A 92 -24.35 -12.15 -0.28
N ALA A 93 -24.14 -12.36 1.03
CA ALA A 93 -24.64 -13.53 1.75
C ALA A 93 -26.18 -13.55 1.94
N ARG A 94 -26.84 -12.39 1.83
CA ARG A 94 -28.31 -12.28 1.92
C ARG A 94 -29.02 -12.64 0.63
N GLU A 95 -28.29 -12.77 -0.50
CA GLU A 95 -28.82 -13.13 -1.82
C GLU A 95 -29.99 -12.21 -2.29
N LYS A 96 -29.97 -10.94 -1.87
CA LYS A 96 -30.94 -9.92 -2.27
C LYS A 96 -30.32 -8.98 -3.30
N PRO A 97 -31.13 -8.31 -4.14
CA PRO A 97 -30.64 -7.30 -5.05
C PRO A 97 -29.75 -6.29 -4.33
N LEU A 98 -28.58 -6.02 -4.90
CA LEU A 98 -27.59 -5.13 -4.30
C LEU A 98 -28.09 -3.66 -4.34
N PRO A 99 -27.90 -2.88 -3.26
CA PRO A 99 -28.25 -1.47 -3.25
C PRO A 99 -27.35 -0.69 -4.22
N GLY A 100 -27.86 0.46 -4.74
CA GLY A 100 -27.10 1.31 -5.65
C GLY A 100 -25.76 1.80 -5.10
N ASP A 101 -25.66 1.95 -3.78
CA ASP A 101 -24.44 2.37 -3.08
C ASP A 101 -23.34 1.30 -3.00
N PHE A 102 -23.67 0.03 -3.34
CA PHE A 102 -22.71 -1.06 -3.33
C PHE A 102 -21.46 -0.77 -4.20
N GLY A 103 -21.69 -0.15 -5.37
CA GLY A 103 -20.63 0.29 -6.27
C GLY A 103 -19.69 1.32 -5.64
N ILE A 104 -20.23 2.25 -4.86
CA ILE A 104 -19.47 3.29 -4.15
C ILE A 104 -18.63 2.65 -3.05
N GLY A 105 -19.22 1.76 -2.25
CA GLY A 105 -18.52 1.06 -1.16
C GLY A 105 -17.36 0.20 -1.66
N LEU A 106 -17.54 -0.54 -2.77
CA LEU A 106 -16.46 -1.34 -3.34
C LEU A 106 -15.37 -0.51 -4.02
N ARG A 107 -15.69 0.67 -4.56
CA ARG A 107 -14.66 1.63 -5.03
C ARG A 107 -13.83 2.15 -3.86
N ALA A 108 -14.47 2.53 -2.76
CA ALA A 108 -13.76 2.92 -1.55
C ALA A 108 -12.85 1.79 -1.06
N LEU A 109 -13.34 0.56 -0.99
CA LEU A 109 -12.57 -0.61 -0.62
C LEU A 109 -11.33 -0.82 -1.52
N SER A 110 -11.47 -0.68 -2.84
CA SER A 110 -10.34 -0.84 -3.77
C SER A 110 -9.22 0.18 -3.55
N HIS A 111 -9.54 1.37 -3.06
CA HIS A 111 -8.54 2.37 -2.65
C HIS A 111 -7.91 2.03 -1.30
N LEU A 112 -8.70 1.56 -0.32
CA LEU A 112 -8.22 1.23 1.03
C LEU A 112 -7.27 0.04 1.04
N GLU A 113 -7.48 -0.96 0.19
CA GLU A 113 -6.64 -2.17 0.09
C GLU A 113 -5.15 -1.86 -0.12
N HIS A 114 -4.82 -0.81 -0.87
CA HIS A 114 -3.43 -0.43 -1.16
C HIS A 114 -2.74 0.31 0.01
N TRP A 115 -3.50 0.85 0.96
CA TRP A 115 -3.00 1.67 2.05
C TRP A 115 -3.03 0.98 3.42
N SER A 116 -3.64 -0.19 3.52
CA SER A 116 -3.71 -0.96 4.76
C SER A 116 -2.39 -1.70 5.01
N MET A 117 -1.58 -1.22 5.95
CA MET A 117 -0.21 -1.69 6.18
C MET A 117 -0.01 -2.25 7.60
N THR A 118 -0.97 -3.02 8.10
CA THR A 118 -0.92 -3.59 9.47
C THR A 118 0.29 -4.52 9.67
N ALA A 119 0.71 -5.25 8.63
CA ALA A 119 1.90 -6.11 8.72
C ALA A 119 3.18 -5.29 8.94
N VAL A 120 3.28 -4.12 8.30
CA VAL A 120 4.42 -3.21 8.48
C VAL A 120 4.40 -2.56 9.86
N LEU A 121 3.20 -2.21 10.39
CA LEU A 121 3.05 -1.74 11.76
C LEU A 121 3.51 -2.79 12.77
N PHE A 122 3.13 -4.07 12.57
CA PHE A 122 3.56 -5.16 13.44
C PHE A 122 5.08 -5.35 13.42
N LEU A 123 5.69 -5.28 12.23
CA LEU A 123 7.16 -5.35 12.13
C LEU A 123 7.82 -4.14 12.82
N GLY A 124 7.28 -2.92 12.63
CA GLY A 124 7.74 -1.72 13.33
C GLY A 124 7.70 -1.87 14.84
N LEU A 125 6.66 -2.53 15.34
CA LEU A 125 6.51 -2.85 16.75
C LEU A 125 7.62 -3.78 17.25
N ILE A 126 7.91 -4.87 16.52
CA ILE A 126 9.01 -5.79 16.85
C ILE A 126 10.34 -5.05 16.88
N VAL A 127 10.63 -4.23 15.86
CA VAL A 127 11.87 -3.44 15.78
C VAL A 127 11.98 -2.48 16.96
N ALA A 128 10.89 -1.78 17.30
CA ALA A 128 10.87 -0.89 18.47
C ALA A 128 11.13 -1.65 19.77
N MET A 129 10.52 -2.83 19.97
CA MET A 129 10.74 -3.67 21.14
C MET A 129 12.20 -4.15 21.26
N VAL A 130 12.80 -4.61 20.16
CA VAL A 130 14.20 -5.07 20.14
C VAL A 130 15.16 -3.94 20.53
N LYS A 131 14.91 -2.72 20.07
CA LYS A 131 15.71 -1.54 20.46
C LYS A 131 15.65 -1.24 21.97
N PHE A 132 14.53 -1.56 22.64
CA PHE A 132 14.38 -1.34 24.08
C PHE A 132 14.72 -2.54 24.95
N ALA A 133 14.93 -3.73 24.38
CA ALA A 133 15.24 -4.95 25.14
C ALA A 133 16.55 -4.85 25.96
N GLY A 134 17.49 -3.96 25.55
CA GLY A 134 18.75 -3.72 26.29
C GLY A 134 18.68 -2.62 27.37
N ILE A 135 17.57 -1.86 27.46
CA ILE A 135 17.48 -0.66 28.29
C ILE A 135 16.67 -0.89 29.58
N GLY A 136 15.73 -1.85 29.57
CA GLY A 136 14.84 -2.12 30.69
C GLY A 136 14.24 -3.50 30.69
N HIS A 137 13.50 -3.86 31.76
CA HIS A 137 12.74 -5.12 31.80
C HIS A 137 11.49 -5.01 30.93
N LEU A 138 11.53 -5.75 29.82
CA LEU A 138 10.45 -5.80 28.83
C LEU A 138 9.67 -7.10 29.02
N THR A 139 8.36 -7.01 29.28
CA THR A 139 7.46 -8.14 29.35
C THR A 139 6.38 -8.04 28.27
N ILE A 140 6.15 -9.14 27.58
CA ILE A 140 5.17 -9.21 26.50
C ILE A 140 3.77 -9.11 27.09
N ALA A 141 2.93 -8.31 26.46
CA ALA A 141 1.54 -8.09 26.85
C ALA A 141 0.56 -8.74 25.82
N PRO A 142 -0.71 -8.95 26.18
CA PRO A 142 -1.69 -9.63 25.31
C PRO A 142 -1.87 -8.98 23.94
N GLY A 143 -1.72 -7.68 23.81
CA GLY A 143 -1.81 -6.96 22.55
C GLY A 143 -0.83 -7.43 21.48
N LEU A 144 0.38 -7.86 21.86
CA LEU A 144 1.37 -8.38 20.91
C LEU A 144 0.90 -9.69 20.24
N TYR A 145 0.36 -10.62 21.04
CA TYR A 145 -0.18 -11.86 20.48
C TYR A 145 -1.37 -11.59 19.55
N ALA A 146 -2.22 -10.62 19.93
CA ALA A 146 -3.33 -10.19 19.07
C ALA A 146 -2.82 -9.57 17.76
N PHE A 147 -1.79 -8.70 17.78
CA PHE A 147 -1.18 -8.16 16.56
C PHE A 147 -0.54 -9.23 15.68
N PHE A 148 0.13 -10.21 16.28
CA PHE A 148 0.68 -11.35 15.56
C PHE A 148 -0.41 -12.12 14.81
N ALA A 149 -1.45 -12.57 15.52
CA ALA A 149 -2.58 -13.31 14.93
C ALA A 149 -3.30 -12.44 13.88
N LEU A 150 -3.49 -11.14 14.15
CA LEU A 150 -4.10 -10.18 13.24
C LEU A 150 -3.34 -10.10 11.91
N THR A 151 -2.01 -10.05 11.95
CA THR A 151 -1.17 -9.97 10.75
C THR A 151 -1.35 -11.19 9.85
N PHE A 152 -1.39 -12.40 10.41
CA PHE A 152 -1.64 -13.62 9.65
C PHE A 152 -3.04 -13.64 9.04
N LEU A 153 -4.05 -13.30 9.81
CA LEU A 153 -5.43 -13.31 9.34
C LEU A 153 -5.70 -12.23 8.29
N LEU A 154 -5.15 -11.03 8.46
CA LEU A 154 -5.24 -9.97 7.45
C LEU A 154 -4.53 -10.35 6.15
N THR A 155 -3.39 -11.05 6.21
CA THR A 155 -2.73 -11.60 5.03
C THR A 155 -3.62 -12.63 4.32
N GLY A 156 -4.39 -13.42 5.06
CA GLY A 156 -5.42 -14.30 4.50
C GLY A 156 -6.57 -13.50 3.85
N LEU A 157 -7.02 -12.42 4.50
CA LEU A 157 -8.09 -11.55 4.01
C LEU A 157 -7.69 -10.67 2.83
N SER A 158 -6.40 -10.41 2.60
CA SER A 158 -5.92 -9.63 1.44
C SER A 158 -6.32 -10.26 0.10
N ARG A 159 -6.70 -11.53 0.11
CA ARG A 159 -7.27 -12.23 -1.05
C ARG A 159 -8.71 -11.82 -1.38
N ILE A 160 -9.43 -11.16 -0.46
CA ILE A 160 -10.80 -10.67 -0.67
C ILE A 160 -10.70 -9.24 -1.21
N THR A 161 -10.44 -9.11 -2.49
CA THR A 161 -10.39 -7.82 -3.19
C THR A 161 -11.78 -7.38 -3.64
N ALA A 162 -11.95 -6.07 -3.87
CA ALA A 162 -13.17 -5.51 -4.43
C ALA A 162 -13.59 -6.22 -5.73
N GLY A 163 -12.63 -6.56 -6.60
CA GLY A 163 -12.89 -7.31 -7.84
C GLY A 163 -13.39 -8.74 -7.59
N ARG A 164 -12.98 -9.40 -6.48
CA ARG A 164 -13.48 -10.73 -6.11
C ARG A 164 -14.91 -10.66 -5.56
N LEU A 165 -15.22 -9.64 -4.76
CA LEU A 165 -16.56 -9.40 -4.24
C LEU A 165 -17.56 -9.16 -5.38
N TRP A 166 -17.17 -8.39 -6.40
CA TRP A 166 -17.99 -8.21 -7.61
C TRP A 166 -18.24 -9.52 -8.35
N ARG A 167 -17.23 -10.37 -8.51
CA ARG A 167 -17.39 -11.68 -9.15
C ARG A 167 -18.35 -12.59 -8.38
N TRP A 168 -18.25 -12.62 -7.04
CA TRP A 168 -19.20 -13.39 -6.22
C TRP A 168 -20.63 -12.88 -6.29
N ALA A 169 -20.81 -11.56 -6.47
CA ALA A 169 -22.13 -10.98 -6.70
C ALA A 169 -22.66 -11.35 -8.11
N GLU A 170 -21.79 -11.38 -9.13
CA GLU A 170 -22.12 -11.78 -10.49
C GLU A 170 -22.48 -13.28 -10.59
N ASP A 171 -21.70 -14.15 -9.92
CA ASP A 171 -21.93 -15.60 -9.90
C ASP A 171 -23.29 -16.00 -9.26
N ARG A 172 -23.87 -15.08 -8.46
CA ARG A 172 -25.19 -15.23 -7.82
C ARG A 172 -26.32 -14.45 -8.49
N ASP A 173 -26.07 -13.90 -9.68
CA ASP A 173 -27.05 -13.08 -10.41
C ASP A 173 -27.61 -11.89 -9.60
N LEU A 174 -26.83 -11.36 -8.64
CA LEU A 174 -27.24 -10.22 -7.82
C LEU A 174 -26.96 -8.85 -8.50
N VAL A 175 -26.30 -8.88 -9.64
CA VAL A 175 -25.88 -7.66 -10.38
C VAL A 175 -26.77 -7.45 -11.59
N PRO A 176 -27.30 -6.23 -11.84
CA PRO A 176 -28.21 -5.97 -12.94
C PRO A 176 -27.58 -6.13 -14.34
N VAL A 177 -26.26 -6.02 -14.43
CA VAL A 177 -25.51 -6.13 -15.70
C VAL A 177 -24.39 -7.14 -15.55
N SER A 178 -24.47 -8.25 -16.29
CA SER A 178 -23.42 -9.28 -16.30
C SER A 178 -22.47 -9.11 -17.48
N THR A 179 -21.20 -9.46 -17.26
CA THR A 179 -20.15 -9.43 -18.31
C THR A 179 -20.51 -10.34 -19.51
N ARG A 180 -21.22 -11.44 -19.25
CA ARG A 180 -21.63 -12.41 -20.29
C ARG A 180 -22.60 -11.83 -21.32
N GLN A 181 -23.45 -10.89 -20.92
CA GLN A 181 -24.46 -10.27 -21.80
C GLN A 181 -23.82 -9.25 -22.76
N VAL A 182 -22.81 -8.51 -22.28
CA VAL A 182 -22.18 -7.40 -23.02
C VAL A 182 -21.20 -7.88 -24.10
N LEU A 183 -20.54 -9.04 -23.90
CA LEU A 183 -19.49 -9.54 -24.80
C LEU A 183 -19.94 -9.87 -26.22
N LYS A 184 -21.25 -9.89 -26.49
CA LYS A 184 -21.80 -10.26 -27.82
C LYS A 184 -21.94 -9.07 -28.79
N GLU A 185 -21.83 -7.82 -28.33
CA GLU A 185 -22.35 -6.67 -29.08
C GLU A 185 -21.33 -5.67 -29.66
N HIS A 186 -20.04 -5.68 -29.25
CA HIS A 186 -19.12 -4.58 -29.60
C HIS A 186 -17.71 -5.01 -30.03
N PRO A 187 -17.06 -4.31 -30.99
CA PRO A 187 -15.71 -4.63 -31.47
C PRO A 187 -14.56 -4.11 -30.60
N THR A 188 -14.81 -3.10 -29.74
CA THR A 188 -13.76 -2.49 -28.90
C THR A 188 -14.13 -2.52 -27.42
N TRP A 189 -13.24 -3.11 -26.62
CA TRP A 189 -13.48 -3.41 -25.22
C TRP A 189 -12.56 -2.61 -24.30
N SER A 190 -13.09 -2.17 -23.16
CA SER A 190 -12.34 -1.59 -22.05
C SER A 190 -12.78 -2.22 -20.73
N ALA A 191 -11.82 -2.57 -19.88
CA ALA A 191 -12.09 -3.10 -18.54
C ALA A 191 -12.04 -1.96 -17.50
N CYS A 192 -13.03 -1.90 -16.63
CA CYS A 192 -13.03 -0.97 -15.51
C CYS A 192 -11.92 -1.35 -14.52
N THR A 193 -11.11 -0.38 -14.12
CA THR A 193 -9.99 -0.58 -13.19
C THR A 193 -10.43 -0.90 -11.75
N HIS A 194 -11.67 -0.55 -11.37
CA HIS A 194 -12.19 -0.76 -10.02
C HIS A 194 -12.94 -2.07 -9.84
N CYS A 195 -13.86 -2.42 -10.79
CA CYS A 195 -14.70 -3.61 -10.65
C CYS A 195 -14.36 -4.74 -11.63
N GLY A 196 -13.44 -4.50 -12.57
CA GLY A 196 -13.06 -5.49 -13.60
C GLY A 196 -14.12 -5.74 -14.66
N PHE A 197 -15.24 -4.98 -14.66
CA PHE A 197 -16.30 -5.12 -15.66
C PHE A 197 -15.79 -4.70 -17.05
N VAL A 198 -16.06 -5.55 -18.05
CA VAL A 198 -15.66 -5.30 -19.44
C VAL A 198 -16.86 -4.72 -20.18
N GLN A 199 -16.70 -3.53 -20.74
CA GLN A 199 -17.74 -2.83 -21.50
C GLN A 199 -17.18 -2.19 -22.77
N SER A 200 -18.06 -1.59 -23.59
CA SER A 200 -17.66 -0.82 -24.77
C SER A 200 -16.74 0.34 -24.36
N SER A 201 -15.65 0.53 -25.08
CA SER A 201 -14.70 1.61 -24.84
C SER A 201 -15.25 3.02 -25.16
N GLN A 202 -16.44 3.12 -25.73
CA GLN A 202 -17.11 4.40 -26.06
C GLN A 202 -17.80 5.02 -24.84
N LYS A 203 -18.14 4.23 -23.82
CA LYS A 203 -18.82 4.74 -22.62
C LYS A 203 -17.79 5.32 -21.64
N PRO A 204 -17.98 6.56 -21.16
CA PRO A 204 -17.06 7.18 -20.20
C PRO A 204 -17.17 6.57 -18.80
N ASP A 205 -18.36 6.13 -18.40
CA ASP A 205 -18.63 5.60 -17.07
C ASP A 205 -18.94 4.11 -17.10
N CYS A 206 -18.59 3.42 -16.02
CA CYS A 206 -18.84 1.99 -15.88
C CYS A 206 -20.30 1.72 -15.56
N ASP A 207 -20.99 0.94 -16.39
CA ASP A 207 -22.41 0.57 -16.19
C ASP A 207 -22.64 -0.22 -14.89
N ARG A 208 -21.57 -0.84 -14.31
CA ARG A 208 -21.68 -1.64 -13.08
C ARG A 208 -21.41 -0.84 -11.81
N CYS A 209 -20.34 -0.07 -11.76
CA CYS A 209 -19.91 0.61 -10.53
C CYS A 209 -19.93 2.15 -10.63
N GLY A 210 -20.27 2.73 -11.80
CA GLY A 210 -20.32 4.18 -12.00
C GLY A 210 -18.96 4.88 -11.95
N ALA A 211 -17.84 4.14 -12.03
CA ALA A 211 -16.51 4.74 -12.08
C ALA A 211 -16.19 5.19 -13.52
N THR A 212 -15.45 6.29 -13.67
CA THR A 212 -14.96 6.72 -14.98
C THR A 212 -13.99 5.68 -15.56
N VAL A 213 -14.25 5.25 -16.79
CA VAL A 213 -13.45 4.23 -17.48
C VAL A 213 -12.54 4.90 -18.48
N HIS A 214 -11.25 4.79 -18.24
CA HIS A 214 -10.22 5.27 -19.14
C HIS A 214 -9.42 4.10 -19.70
N LYS A 215 -9.13 4.11 -21.00
CA LYS A 215 -8.21 3.11 -21.61
C LYS A 215 -6.84 3.13 -20.92
N ARG A 216 -6.36 4.32 -20.53
CA ARG A 216 -5.10 4.57 -19.83
C ARG A 216 -5.30 5.65 -18.78
N LYS A 217 -4.49 5.63 -17.71
CA LYS A 217 -4.53 6.65 -16.66
C LYS A 217 -4.21 8.02 -17.27
N PRO A 218 -5.10 9.03 -17.14
CA PRO A 218 -4.89 10.35 -17.73
C PRO A 218 -3.71 11.05 -17.06
N ASN A 219 -2.85 11.70 -17.84
CA ASN A 219 -1.70 12.48 -17.38
C ASN A 219 -0.76 11.73 -16.41
N SER A 220 -0.70 10.38 -16.51
CA SER A 220 0.10 9.54 -15.61
C SER A 220 1.54 10.04 -15.46
N ARG A 221 2.20 10.38 -16.57
CA ARG A 221 3.60 10.82 -16.57
C ARG A 221 3.83 12.14 -15.83
N THR A 222 3.01 13.16 -16.13
CA THR A 222 3.14 14.47 -15.49
C THR A 222 2.87 14.37 -13.99
N ARG A 223 1.88 13.57 -13.58
CA ARG A 223 1.59 13.31 -12.17
C ARG A 223 2.76 12.60 -11.47
N VAL A 224 3.28 11.54 -12.08
CA VAL A 224 4.42 10.79 -11.51
C VAL A 224 5.67 11.69 -11.45
N ALA A 225 5.97 12.46 -12.49
CA ALA A 225 7.11 13.38 -12.50
C ALA A 225 6.99 14.45 -11.39
N ALA A 226 5.83 15.08 -11.23
CA ALA A 226 5.58 16.06 -10.19
C ALA A 226 5.74 15.44 -8.78
N LEU A 227 5.16 14.26 -8.56
CA LEU A 227 5.23 13.57 -7.27
C LEU A 227 6.67 13.14 -6.93
N VAL A 228 7.41 12.59 -7.90
CA VAL A 228 8.82 12.20 -7.71
C VAL A 228 9.69 13.42 -7.43
N LEU A 229 9.52 14.53 -8.18
CA LEU A 229 10.26 15.77 -7.94
C LEU A 229 9.98 16.30 -6.52
N THR A 230 8.72 16.35 -6.12
CA THR A 230 8.35 16.79 -4.77
C THR A 230 8.93 15.84 -3.71
N ALA A 231 8.92 14.52 -3.94
CA ALA A 231 9.54 13.56 -3.03
C ALA A 231 11.07 13.78 -2.91
N CYS A 232 11.76 14.09 -4.01
CA CYS A 232 13.19 14.43 -3.97
C CYS A 232 13.45 15.70 -3.14
N VAL A 233 12.58 16.71 -3.23
CA VAL A 233 12.71 17.94 -2.42
C VAL A 233 12.53 17.62 -0.93
N PHE A 234 11.54 16.81 -0.56
CA PHE A 234 11.34 16.40 0.84
C PHE A 234 12.40 15.43 1.36
N TYR A 235 13.09 14.70 0.47
CA TYR A 235 14.17 13.78 0.86
C TYR A 235 15.39 14.51 1.42
N ILE A 236 15.64 15.75 1.01
CA ILE A 236 16.74 16.58 1.54
C ILE A 236 16.53 16.84 3.04
N PRO A 237 15.44 17.52 3.49
CA PRO A 237 15.21 17.76 4.90
C PRO A 237 15.02 16.50 5.71
N ALA A 238 14.52 15.41 5.12
CA ALA A 238 14.39 14.10 5.80
C ALA A 238 15.73 13.54 6.29
N ASN A 239 16.83 13.81 5.56
CA ASN A 239 18.17 13.32 5.93
C ASN A 239 19.01 14.35 6.71
N ILE A 240 18.72 15.64 6.60
CA ILE A 240 19.48 16.70 7.29
C ILE A 240 18.89 16.98 8.67
N LEU A 241 17.56 17.02 8.78
CA LEU A 241 16.88 17.34 10.03
C LEU A 241 16.86 16.13 10.97
N PRO A 242 16.85 16.34 12.29
CA PRO A 242 16.72 15.26 13.25
C PRO A 242 15.37 14.56 13.08
N VAL A 243 15.42 13.22 13.07
CA VAL A 243 14.21 12.36 13.02
C VAL A 243 13.63 12.16 14.41
N MET A 244 14.50 12.13 15.42
CA MET A 244 14.11 12.03 16.83
C MET A 244 15.08 12.81 17.71
N GLU A 245 14.54 13.32 18.82
CA GLU A 245 15.29 13.95 19.89
C GLU A 245 15.08 13.14 21.16
N LEU A 246 16.17 12.66 21.74
CA LEU A 246 16.18 12.01 23.04
C LEU A 246 16.39 13.08 24.10
N ARG A 247 15.42 13.31 24.96
CA ARG A 247 15.52 14.17 26.14
C ARG A 247 15.61 13.30 27.38
N SER A 248 16.74 13.39 28.07
CA SER A 248 17.04 12.66 29.30
C SER A 248 17.47 13.67 30.39
N ILE A 249 17.48 13.22 31.66
CA ILE A 249 18.03 13.99 32.78
C ILE A 249 19.51 14.37 32.55
N LEU A 250 20.23 13.55 31.80
CA LEU A 250 21.67 13.72 31.51
C LEU A 250 21.95 14.66 30.31
N GLY A 251 20.91 15.11 29.61
CA GLY A 251 21.05 15.97 28.45
C GLY A 251 20.06 15.66 27.32
N SER A 252 20.14 16.44 26.26
CA SER A 252 19.36 16.23 25.04
C SER A 252 20.30 15.88 23.87
N SER A 253 19.98 14.85 23.12
CA SER A 253 20.67 14.49 21.89
C SER A 253 19.68 14.40 20.74
N ALA A 254 20.06 14.98 19.60
CA ALA A 254 19.25 14.97 18.39
C ALA A 254 19.92 14.05 17.37
N HIS A 255 19.17 13.09 16.84
CA HIS A 255 19.69 12.07 15.93
C HIS A 255 19.03 12.19 14.55
N THR A 256 19.86 12.38 13.53
CA THR A 256 19.46 12.20 12.13
C THR A 256 19.38 10.70 11.81
N ILE A 257 18.79 10.32 10.67
CA ILE A 257 18.74 8.92 10.21
C ILE A 257 20.16 8.31 10.21
N LEU A 258 21.08 8.98 9.53
CA LEU A 258 22.46 8.51 9.41
C LEU A 258 23.20 8.51 10.76
N GLY A 259 22.97 9.54 11.60
CA GLY A 259 23.53 9.61 12.96
C GLY A 259 23.10 8.43 13.82
N GLY A 260 21.81 8.07 13.78
CA GLY A 260 21.28 6.90 14.49
C GLY A 260 21.87 5.57 14.00
N VAL A 261 22.12 5.42 12.69
CA VAL A 261 22.81 4.24 12.14
C VAL A 261 24.25 4.14 12.64
N ILE A 262 24.99 5.24 12.63
CA ILE A 262 26.38 5.30 13.11
C ILE A 262 26.47 4.96 14.61
N GLU A 263 25.55 5.51 15.40
CA GLU A 263 25.49 5.24 16.84
C GLU A 263 25.20 3.76 17.13
N LEU A 264 24.21 3.14 16.45
CA LEU A 264 23.94 1.71 16.58
C LEU A 264 25.13 0.85 16.18
N TRP A 265 25.88 1.26 15.16
CA TRP A 265 27.09 0.59 14.74
C TRP A 265 28.18 0.66 15.82
N GLN A 266 28.40 1.84 16.41
CA GLN A 266 29.38 2.04 17.49
C GLN A 266 29.04 1.29 18.78
N LEU A 267 27.72 1.13 19.05
CA LEU A 267 27.22 0.33 20.18
C LEU A 267 27.35 -1.19 19.97
N GLY A 268 27.91 -1.63 18.84
CA GLY A 268 28.10 -3.05 18.53
C GLY A 268 26.86 -3.77 17.99
N SER A 269 25.73 -3.05 17.81
CA SER A 269 24.48 -3.59 17.24
C SER A 269 24.47 -3.41 15.71
N TRP A 270 25.47 -4.00 15.04
CA TRP A 270 25.67 -3.84 13.59
C TRP A 270 24.54 -4.43 12.76
N ASP A 271 23.86 -5.47 13.22
CA ASP A 271 22.67 -6.09 12.64
C ASP A 271 21.49 -5.09 12.56
N LEU A 272 21.20 -4.41 13.67
CA LEU A 272 20.17 -3.37 13.72
C LEU A 272 20.56 -2.14 12.88
N ALA A 273 21.83 -1.74 12.94
CA ALA A 273 22.34 -0.63 12.13
C ALA A 273 22.15 -0.89 10.64
N LEU A 274 22.43 -2.13 10.17
CA LEU A 274 22.26 -2.53 8.78
C LEU A 274 20.77 -2.51 8.34
N ILE A 275 19.88 -3.05 9.18
CA ILE A 275 18.43 -3.06 8.90
C ILE A 275 17.90 -1.63 8.74
N VAL A 276 18.24 -0.74 9.69
CA VAL A 276 17.81 0.66 9.65
C VAL A 276 18.41 1.38 8.44
N PHE A 277 19.70 1.18 8.13
CA PHE A 277 20.33 1.77 6.96
C PHE A 277 19.64 1.37 5.65
N ILE A 278 19.36 0.06 5.49
CA ILE A 278 18.67 -0.43 4.29
C ILE A 278 17.26 0.16 4.20
N ALA A 279 16.48 0.11 5.27
CA ALA A 279 15.09 0.54 5.27
C ALA A 279 14.95 2.06 5.06
N SER A 280 15.79 2.86 5.72
CA SER A 280 15.62 4.32 5.78
C SER A 280 16.39 5.08 4.71
N ILE A 281 17.46 4.50 4.14
CA ILE A 281 18.30 5.16 3.14
C ILE A 281 18.25 4.43 1.79
N VAL A 282 18.59 3.12 1.77
CA VAL A 282 18.70 2.38 0.50
C VAL A 282 17.34 2.22 -0.18
N VAL A 283 16.31 1.86 0.57
CA VAL A 283 14.95 1.64 0.02
C VAL A 283 14.36 2.92 -0.58
N PRO A 284 14.32 4.10 0.09
CA PRO A 284 13.81 5.32 -0.53
C PRO A 284 14.59 5.76 -1.76
N ILE A 285 15.93 5.69 -1.73
CA ILE A 285 16.77 6.01 -2.89
C ILE A 285 16.45 5.07 -4.06
N THR A 286 16.39 3.77 -3.81
CA THR A 286 16.08 2.77 -4.85
C THR A 286 14.72 3.03 -5.49
N LYS A 287 13.70 3.40 -4.68
CA LYS A 287 12.37 3.75 -5.19
C LYS A 287 12.38 5.00 -6.05
N LEU A 288 13.05 6.07 -5.60
CA LEU A 288 13.16 7.31 -6.35
C LEU A 288 13.89 7.07 -7.69
N LEU A 289 15.00 6.32 -7.67
CA LEU A 289 15.75 5.96 -8.88
C LEU A 289 14.90 5.07 -9.82
N ALA A 290 14.22 4.08 -9.30
CA ALA A 290 13.37 3.19 -10.10
C ALA A 290 12.22 3.97 -10.76
N LEU A 291 11.53 4.85 -10.04
CA LEU A 291 10.49 5.71 -10.60
C LEU A 291 11.05 6.68 -11.64
N MET A 292 12.25 7.22 -11.42
CA MET A 292 12.95 8.09 -12.38
C MET A 292 13.32 7.32 -13.66
N ILE A 293 13.83 6.09 -13.52
CA ILE A 293 14.12 5.21 -14.67
C ILE A 293 12.83 4.89 -15.46
N LEU A 294 11.72 4.62 -14.76
CA LEU A 294 10.43 4.37 -15.40
C LEU A 294 9.90 5.59 -16.16
N LEU A 295 10.17 6.81 -15.68
CA LEU A 295 9.82 8.06 -16.36
C LEU A 295 10.69 8.33 -17.57
N LEU A 296 12.02 8.20 -17.44
CA LEU A 296 13.01 8.53 -18.47
C LEU A 296 13.15 7.43 -19.53
N GLY A 297 12.89 6.18 -19.18
CA GLY A 297 13.08 4.99 -20.02
C GLY A 297 12.17 4.87 -21.25
N ARG A 298 11.50 5.95 -21.65
CA ARG A 298 10.64 6.00 -22.85
C ARG A 298 11.40 5.72 -24.15
N ARG A 299 12.71 6.00 -24.20
CA ARG A 299 13.53 5.80 -25.40
C ARG A 299 13.94 4.33 -25.62
N TRP A 300 13.80 3.49 -24.58
CA TRP A 300 14.18 2.09 -24.63
C TRP A 300 13.00 1.26 -25.10
N ARG A 301 13.10 0.70 -26.30
CA ARG A 301 12.04 -0.03 -27.01
C ARG A 301 12.36 -1.54 -27.03
N GLY A 302 11.31 -2.35 -27.16
CA GLY A 302 11.41 -3.79 -27.29
C GLY A 302 10.73 -4.59 -26.19
N ASN A 303 10.19 -5.75 -26.53
CA ASN A 303 9.42 -6.62 -25.62
C ASN A 303 10.20 -7.05 -24.36
N ALA A 304 11.53 -7.21 -24.46
CA ALA A 304 12.39 -7.54 -23.31
C ALA A 304 12.47 -6.38 -22.32
N VAL A 305 12.61 -5.15 -22.82
CA VAL A 305 12.69 -3.92 -22.02
C VAL A 305 11.36 -3.65 -21.32
N GLN A 306 10.22 -3.87 -21.99
CA GLN A 306 8.91 -3.69 -21.37
C GLN A 306 8.67 -4.69 -20.23
N ARG A 307 9.08 -5.95 -20.38
CA ARG A 307 9.03 -6.94 -19.28
C ARG A 307 9.90 -6.52 -18.10
N GLN A 308 11.09 -5.98 -18.36
CA GLN A 308 11.99 -5.49 -17.31
C GLN A 308 11.37 -4.28 -16.56
N ARG A 309 10.75 -3.34 -17.28
CA ARG A 309 10.04 -2.19 -16.70
C ARG A 309 8.88 -2.64 -15.81
N ASN A 310 8.10 -3.63 -16.24
CA ASN A 310 7.05 -4.19 -15.40
C ASN A 310 7.62 -4.81 -14.12
N ARG A 311 8.72 -5.57 -14.19
CA ARG A 311 9.39 -6.11 -12.99
C ARG A 311 9.88 -5.00 -12.04
N ILE A 312 10.46 -3.93 -12.59
CA ILE A 312 10.88 -2.76 -11.78
C ILE A 312 9.66 -2.13 -11.11
N TYR A 313 8.53 -1.99 -11.81
CA TYR A 313 7.29 -1.47 -11.26
C TYR A 313 6.76 -2.37 -10.12
N ASP A 314 6.68 -3.68 -10.34
CA ASP A 314 6.24 -4.65 -9.34
C ASP A 314 7.13 -4.63 -8.09
N MET A 315 8.45 -4.46 -8.26
CA MET A 315 9.39 -4.28 -7.15
C MET A 315 9.13 -2.97 -6.39
N VAL A 316 8.91 -1.86 -7.08
CA VAL A 316 8.61 -0.56 -6.44
C VAL A 316 7.32 -0.62 -5.66
N GLU A 317 6.30 -1.30 -6.18
CA GLU A 317 5.02 -1.50 -5.51
C GLU A 317 5.18 -2.37 -4.25
N LEU A 318 5.89 -3.49 -4.34
CA LEU A 318 6.18 -4.38 -3.22
C LEU A 318 6.97 -3.67 -2.11
N ILE A 319 8.09 -3.02 -2.48
CA ILE A 319 8.96 -2.30 -1.53
C ILE A 319 8.24 -1.05 -0.99
N GLY A 320 7.27 -0.52 -1.73
CA GLY A 320 6.50 0.66 -1.35
C GLY A 320 5.87 0.57 0.02
N GLN A 321 5.28 -0.57 0.32
CA GLN A 321 4.61 -0.83 1.59
C GLN A 321 5.59 -0.84 2.79
N TRP A 322 6.81 -1.37 2.60
CA TRP A 322 7.82 -1.48 3.66
C TRP A 322 8.43 -0.15 4.08
N SER A 323 8.37 0.88 3.23
CA SER A 323 8.93 2.19 3.56
C SER A 323 8.22 2.92 4.72
N MET A 324 6.99 2.53 5.09
CA MET A 324 6.29 3.10 6.26
C MET A 324 6.82 2.57 7.60
N LEU A 325 7.69 1.55 7.57
CA LEU A 325 8.26 0.92 8.76
C LEU A 325 8.90 1.95 9.69
N ASP A 326 9.75 2.82 9.16
CA ASP A 326 10.49 3.80 9.95
C ASP A 326 9.57 4.81 10.64
N VAL A 327 8.49 5.23 9.96
CA VAL A 327 7.47 6.12 10.55
C VAL A 327 6.82 5.45 11.75
N PHE A 328 6.42 4.18 11.61
CA PHE A 328 5.84 3.43 12.72
C PHE A 328 6.84 3.20 13.85
N VAL A 329 8.10 2.90 13.53
CA VAL A 329 9.16 2.72 14.53
C VAL A 329 9.34 4.01 15.36
N VAL A 330 9.42 5.18 14.71
CA VAL A 330 9.56 6.46 15.44
C VAL A 330 8.35 6.72 16.35
N VAL A 331 7.13 6.50 15.85
CA VAL A 331 5.89 6.66 16.62
C VAL A 331 5.86 5.73 17.84
N LEU A 332 6.21 4.47 17.64
CA LEU A 332 6.20 3.46 18.70
C LEU A 332 7.35 3.68 19.71
N MET A 333 8.53 4.07 19.24
CA MET A 333 9.65 4.41 20.10
C MET A 333 9.35 5.61 20.99
N ALA A 334 8.71 6.66 20.45
CA ALA A 334 8.30 7.81 21.24
C ALA A 334 7.31 7.42 22.35
N ALA A 335 6.44 6.45 22.09
CA ALA A 335 5.51 5.96 23.10
C ALA A 335 6.18 5.05 24.15
N LEU A 336 7.10 4.19 23.73
CA LEU A 336 7.84 3.27 24.63
C LEU A 336 8.81 4.01 25.54
N ALA A 337 9.48 5.04 25.02
CA ALA A 337 10.47 5.82 25.79
C ALA A 337 9.86 6.96 26.62
N ASN A 338 8.54 7.07 26.68
CA ASN A 338 7.89 8.13 27.44
C ASN A 338 7.80 7.78 28.93
N PHE A 339 8.92 7.99 29.63
CA PHE A 339 9.02 7.88 31.08
C PHE A 339 9.05 9.30 31.70
N PRO A 340 7.93 9.81 32.24
CA PRO A 340 7.88 11.17 32.77
C PRO A 340 8.95 11.41 33.84
N GLY A 341 9.84 12.39 33.59
CA GLY A 341 10.94 12.73 34.47
C GLY A 341 12.21 11.85 34.40
N LEU A 342 12.29 10.91 33.45
CA LEU A 342 13.50 10.10 33.21
C LEU A 342 14.01 10.28 31.78
N SER A 343 13.21 9.89 30.80
CA SER A 343 13.57 10.01 29.40
C SER A 343 12.31 10.17 28.54
N GLN A 344 12.43 10.95 27.48
CA GLN A 344 11.37 11.12 26.49
C GLN A 344 11.99 11.15 25.09
N ILE A 345 11.43 10.40 24.16
CA ILE A 345 11.75 10.53 22.73
C ILE A 345 10.68 11.40 22.10
N ILE A 346 11.11 12.48 21.47
CA ILE A 346 10.25 13.41 20.75
C ILE A 346 10.58 13.23 19.26
N PRO A 347 9.57 12.99 18.38
CA PRO A 347 9.80 13.00 16.94
C PRO A 347 10.33 14.36 16.48
N GLY A 348 11.28 14.37 15.56
CA GLY A 348 11.79 15.58 14.95
C GLY A 348 11.10 15.91 13.62
N ALA A 349 11.38 17.10 13.08
CA ALA A 349 10.86 17.53 11.77
C ALA A 349 11.32 16.61 10.60
N GLY A 350 12.46 15.95 10.76
CA GLY A 350 12.95 14.94 9.81
C GLY A 350 11.99 13.76 9.64
N ALA A 351 11.33 13.31 10.72
CA ALA A 351 10.36 12.21 10.67
C ALA A 351 9.14 12.54 9.80
N LEU A 352 8.61 13.76 9.90
CA LEU A 352 7.49 14.21 9.07
C LEU A 352 7.92 14.30 7.59
N SER A 353 9.08 14.89 7.33
CA SER A 353 9.63 15.01 5.97
C SER A 353 9.85 13.64 5.35
N PHE A 354 10.39 12.68 6.11
CA PHE A 354 10.57 11.30 5.67
C PHE A 354 9.23 10.61 5.36
N GLY A 355 8.25 10.76 6.24
CA GLY A 355 6.90 10.23 6.00
C GLY A 355 6.27 10.82 4.73
N MET A 356 6.47 12.11 4.45
CA MET A 356 6.02 12.72 3.19
C MET A 356 6.69 12.11 1.97
N VAL A 357 7.99 11.82 2.02
CA VAL A 357 8.70 11.09 0.94
C VAL A 357 8.05 9.73 0.67
N VAL A 358 7.74 8.98 1.73
CA VAL A 358 7.11 7.66 1.61
C VAL A 358 5.74 7.76 0.97
N VAL A 359 4.87 8.67 1.44
CA VAL A 359 3.53 8.89 0.88
C VAL A 359 3.60 9.35 -0.58
N LEU A 360 4.46 10.31 -0.90
CA LEU A 360 4.60 10.84 -2.26
C LEU A 360 5.13 9.79 -3.25
N THR A 361 6.11 8.97 -2.85
CA THR A 361 6.62 7.89 -3.70
C THR A 361 5.58 6.78 -3.91
N MET A 362 4.74 6.51 -2.91
CA MET A 362 3.63 5.56 -3.04
C MET A 362 2.54 6.09 -3.98
N LEU A 363 2.14 7.35 -3.84
CA LEU A 363 1.21 8.00 -4.76
C LEU A 363 1.76 8.05 -6.20
N ALA A 364 3.07 8.26 -6.36
CA ALA A 364 3.74 8.22 -7.66
C ALA A 364 3.64 6.82 -8.29
N ALA A 365 3.92 5.76 -7.54
CA ALA A 365 3.79 4.38 -8.00
C ALA A 365 2.35 4.06 -8.40
N LEU A 366 1.36 4.42 -7.58
CA LEU A 366 -0.07 4.22 -7.87
C LEU A 366 -0.55 5.04 -9.09
N SER A 367 0.09 6.18 -9.39
CA SER A 367 -0.24 7.03 -10.55
C SER A 367 0.39 6.55 -11.86
N TYR A 368 1.40 5.68 -11.78
CA TYR A 368 2.06 5.13 -12.95
C TYR A 368 1.15 4.12 -13.69
N ASP A 369 1.19 4.13 -15.03
CA ASP A 369 0.49 3.15 -15.87
C ASP A 369 1.52 2.32 -16.68
N PRO A 370 1.81 1.08 -16.26
CA PRO A 370 2.81 0.24 -16.93
C PRO A 370 2.41 -0.17 -18.35
N ARG A 371 1.11 -0.09 -18.68
CA ARG A 371 0.58 -0.48 -19.99
C ARG A 371 0.90 0.51 -21.10
N GLN A 372 1.23 1.78 -20.78
CA GLN A 372 1.57 2.80 -21.78
C GLN A 372 2.81 2.47 -22.62
N GLY A 373 3.72 1.62 -22.10
CA GLY A 373 4.89 1.18 -22.83
C GLY A 373 4.55 0.25 -24.00
N TRP A 374 3.55 -0.63 -23.82
CA TRP A 374 3.14 -1.58 -24.82
C TRP A 374 2.38 -0.98 -26.02
N ASP A 375 1.69 0.15 -25.81
CA ASP A 375 0.93 0.82 -26.87
C ASP A 375 1.84 1.44 -27.94
N GLN A 376 3.07 1.81 -27.59
CA GLN A 376 4.01 2.42 -28.51
C GLN A 376 4.61 1.39 -29.49
N ASP A 377 4.82 0.16 -29.02
CA ASP A 377 5.37 -0.90 -29.86
C ASP A 377 4.31 -1.39 -30.89
N THR A 378 3.03 -1.46 -30.52
CA THR A 378 1.95 -1.86 -31.44
C THR A 378 1.66 -0.83 -32.55
N HIS A 379 1.79 0.46 -32.28
CA HIS A 379 1.61 1.49 -33.29
C HIS A 379 2.77 1.52 -34.33
N GLU A 380 3.95 1.06 -33.96
CA GLU A 380 5.10 1.03 -34.85
C GLU A 380 5.14 -0.24 -35.68
N GLU A 381 4.73 -1.41 -35.12
CA GLU A 381 4.52 -2.63 -35.89
C GLU A 381 3.47 -2.41 -37.00
N GLN A 382 2.38 -1.70 -36.73
CA GLN A 382 1.38 -1.33 -37.73
C GLN A 382 1.87 -0.31 -38.77
N ARG A 383 2.93 0.44 -38.46
CA ARG A 383 3.54 1.42 -39.37
C ARG A 383 4.60 0.80 -40.26
N ILE A 384 5.22 -0.30 -39.80
CA ILE A 384 6.30 -1.01 -40.49
C ILE A 384 5.74 -2.13 -41.43
N GLU A 385 4.52 -2.60 -41.15
CA GLU A 385 3.84 -3.50 -42.11
C GLU A 385 3.29 -2.65 -43.27
N PRO A 386 4.01 -2.59 -44.42
CA PRO A 386 3.48 -1.90 -45.59
C PRO A 386 2.22 -2.67 -46.00
N GLN A 387 1.12 -1.92 -46.20
CA GLN A 387 -0.08 -2.44 -46.81
C GLN A 387 0.29 -3.34 -47.98
N GLN A 388 0.29 -4.64 -47.79
CA GLN A 388 0.30 -5.58 -48.89
C GLN A 388 -0.96 -5.30 -49.68
N LYS A 389 -0.82 -4.47 -50.71
CA LYS A 389 -1.82 -4.19 -51.70
C LYS A 389 -2.28 -5.56 -52.23
N PRO A 390 -3.57 -5.91 -52.16
CA PRO A 390 -4.03 -7.15 -52.76
C PRO A 390 -3.62 -7.14 -54.22
N SER A 391 -2.86 -8.17 -54.62
CA SER A 391 -2.52 -8.39 -56.01
C SER A 391 -3.80 -8.42 -56.83
N PRO A 392 -3.88 -7.69 -57.97
CA PRO A 392 -5.04 -7.74 -58.83
C PRO A 392 -5.33 -9.16 -59.25
N PRO A 393 -6.63 -9.57 -59.35
CA PRO A 393 -6.97 -10.91 -59.78
C PRO A 393 -6.44 -11.12 -61.20
N ALA A 394 -5.72 -12.24 -61.36
CA ALA A 394 -5.24 -12.64 -62.66
C ALA A 394 -6.41 -12.72 -63.67
N SER A 395 -6.37 -11.88 -64.70
CA SER A 395 -7.30 -11.93 -65.82
C SER A 395 -7.24 -13.32 -66.44
N GLN A 396 -8.34 -14.05 -66.34
CA GLN A 396 -8.54 -15.28 -67.14
C GLN A 396 -8.52 -14.87 -68.61
N ALA A 397 -7.44 -15.23 -69.29
CA ALA A 397 -7.37 -15.20 -70.73
C ALA A 397 -8.20 -16.37 -71.29
N THR A 398 -9.34 -16.08 -71.84
CA THR A 398 -10.09 -16.98 -72.69
C THR A 398 -9.44 -17.01 -74.08
N SER A 399 -9.10 -18.20 -74.52
CA SER A 399 -8.97 -18.58 -75.93
C SER A 399 -9.63 -19.92 -76.13
#